data_67d03d9be988b5560b1684b1a5ea1eb6
#
_entry.id   67d03d9be988b5560b1684b1a5ea1eb6
#
_cell.length_a   1.000
_cell.length_b   1.000
_cell.length_c   1.000
_cell.angle_alpha   90.00
_cell.angle_beta   90.00
_cell.angle_gamma   90.00
#
_symmetry.space_group_name_H-M   'P 1'
#
loop_
_entity.id
_entity.type
_entity.pdbx_description
1 polymer ?
#
loop_
_entity_poly.entity_id
_entity_poly.type
_entity_poly.pdbx_seq_one_letter_code
_entity_poly.pdbx_strand_id
1 'polypeptide(L)'
;KILQTSSSHEPFEVPYSKLSNARLNAFAYTDSCTGDFVRQLKETPLWKNTVVILVPDHLGVYPEDINNLSPARYTIPLILTGGAVREPRQITTYGSQIDIAATLLAQLGLPHDEFTFSKNMLNPDSPHFAFFTFPNAFGMVTPDNAVVFDCESNSVVLDEGTHKGENLDKRKTYLQKLYDDIAKR
;
A
#
# COMPACT_ATOMS: atom_id res chain seq x y z
N LYS A 1 -4.30 -3.97 -16.77
CA LYS A 1 -4.89 -2.64 -16.99
C LYS A 1 -4.93 -1.93 -15.64
N ILE A 2 -4.53 -0.65 -15.59
CA ILE A 2 -4.59 0.18 -14.40
C ILE A 2 -5.72 1.18 -14.58
N LEU A 3 -6.56 1.34 -13.58
CA LEU A 3 -7.63 2.32 -13.51
C LEU A 3 -7.39 3.18 -12.27
N GLN A 4 -7.29 4.48 -12.44
CA GLN A 4 -7.14 5.42 -11.35
C GLN A 4 -8.47 6.15 -11.13
N THR A 5 -8.94 6.18 -9.89
CA THR A 5 -10.09 6.99 -9.47
C THR A 5 -9.60 8.33 -8.94
N SER A 6 -10.37 9.40 -9.16
CA SER A 6 -10.01 10.74 -8.69
C SER A 6 -11.11 11.41 -7.85
N SER A 7 -12.29 10.81 -7.79
CA SER A 7 -13.44 11.41 -7.09
C SER A 7 -13.27 11.52 -5.58
N SER A 8 -12.40 10.71 -4.98
CA SER A 8 -12.05 10.81 -3.54
C SER A 8 -11.01 11.88 -3.21
N HIS A 9 -10.63 12.71 -4.17
CA HIS A 9 -9.70 13.83 -4.03
C HIS A 9 -10.44 15.17 -3.98
N GLU A 10 -9.78 16.19 -3.45
CA GLU A 10 -10.28 17.57 -3.49
C GLU A 10 -10.60 18.02 -4.92
N PRO A 11 -11.66 18.79 -5.13
CA PRO A 11 -12.53 19.48 -4.16
C PRO A 11 -13.68 18.65 -3.58
N PHE A 12 -13.71 17.32 -3.74
CA PHE A 12 -14.74 16.41 -3.25
C PHE A 12 -16.14 16.66 -3.84
N GLU A 13 -16.19 17.16 -5.06
CA GLU A 13 -17.43 17.42 -5.81
C GLU A 13 -17.84 16.15 -6.56
N VAL A 14 -18.95 15.54 -6.13
CA VAL A 14 -19.46 14.31 -6.72
C VAL A 14 -20.99 14.36 -6.82
N PRO A 15 -21.61 13.63 -7.76
CA PRO A 15 -23.07 13.57 -7.89
C PRO A 15 -23.70 12.64 -6.82
N TYR A 16 -23.26 12.77 -5.59
CA TYR A 16 -23.75 12.02 -4.43
C TYR A 16 -23.72 12.93 -3.21
N SER A 17 -24.88 13.07 -2.53
CA SER A 17 -25.08 14.04 -1.45
C SER A 17 -25.94 13.50 -0.30
N LYS A 18 -25.82 12.18 -0.02
CA LYS A 18 -26.63 11.53 1.02
C LYS A 18 -26.04 11.61 2.42
N LEU A 19 -24.76 12.01 2.53
CA LEU A 19 -24.05 12.15 3.80
C LEU A 19 -23.83 13.62 4.13
N SER A 20 -23.59 13.92 5.39
CA SER A 20 -23.45 15.28 5.90
C SER A 20 -22.15 15.99 5.53
N ASN A 21 -21.19 15.28 4.99
CA ASN A 21 -19.84 15.76 4.73
C ASN A 21 -19.45 15.48 3.27
N ALA A 22 -18.95 16.51 2.54
CA ALA A 22 -18.57 16.39 1.14
C ALA A 22 -17.51 15.29 0.91
N ARG A 23 -16.53 15.19 1.79
CA ARG A 23 -15.46 14.18 1.72
C ARG A 23 -16.03 12.76 1.87
N LEU A 24 -16.94 12.54 2.82
CA LEU A 24 -17.64 11.24 2.97
C LEU A 24 -18.50 10.92 1.75
N ASN A 25 -19.18 11.92 1.17
CA ASN A 25 -19.92 11.72 -0.08
C ASN A 25 -18.99 11.29 -1.21
N ALA A 26 -17.82 11.89 -1.33
CA ALA A 26 -16.82 11.54 -2.34
C ALA A 26 -16.28 10.12 -2.15
N PHE A 27 -16.00 9.70 -0.92
CA PHE A 27 -15.59 8.33 -0.62
C PHE A 27 -16.69 7.33 -0.94
N ALA A 28 -17.92 7.59 -0.51
CA ALA A 28 -19.08 6.73 -0.80
C ALA A 28 -19.37 6.63 -2.31
N TYR A 29 -19.18 7.71 -3.06
CA TYR A 29 -19.30 7.71 -4.51
C TYR A 29 -18.22 6.85 -5.17
N THR A 30 -16.95 7.01 -4.78
CA THR A 30 -15.84 6.18 -5.29
C THR A 30 -16.08 4.70 -5.00
N ASP A 31 -16.51 4.36 -3.79
CA ASP A 31 -16.84 2.99 -3.39
C ASP A 31 -17.98 2.42 -4.24
N SER A 32 -19.05 3.21 -4.44
CA SER A 32 -20.19 2.81 -5.29
C SER A 32 -19.76 2.55 -6.74
N CYS A 33 -18.95 3.43 -7.34
CA CYS A 33 -18.44 3.26 -8.70
C CYS A 33 -17.53 2.02 -8.82
N THR A 34 -16.69 1.78 -7.83
CA THR A 34 -15.83 0.59 -7.76
C THR A 34 -16.66 -0.68 -7.65
N GLY A 35 -17.70 -0.66 -6.79
CA GLY A 35 -18.63 -1.76 -6.64
C GLY A 35 -19.41 -2.06 -7.93
N ASP A 36 -19.87 -1.02 -8.63
CA ASP A 36 -20.54 -1.15 -9.93
C ASP A 36 -19.63 -1.76 -10.97
N PHE A 37 -18.39 -1.30 -11.07
CA PHE A 37 -17.40 -1.87 -11.96
C PHE A 37 -17.19 -3.37 -11.70
N VAL A 38 -17.01 -3.76 -10.44
CA VAL A 38 -16.82 -5.17 -10.08
C VAL A 38 -18.08 -6.01 -10.38
N ARG A 39 -19.30 -5.47 -10.13
CA ARG A 39 -20.55 -6.15 -10.49
C ARG A 39 -20.67 -6.40 -12.00
N GLN A 40 -20.44 -5.37 -12.81
CA GLN A 40 -20.48 -5.50 -14.27
C GLN A 40 -19.43 -6.48 -14.78
N LEU A 41 -18.21 -6.44 -14.22
CA LEU A 41 -17.14 -7.37 -14.60
C LEU A 41 -17.52 -8.82 -14.30
N LYS A 42 -18.22 -9.09 -13.19
CA LYS A 42 -18.69 -10.42 -12.81
C LYS A 42 -19.64 -11.05 -13.83
N GLU A 43 -20.38 -10.23 -14.58
CA GLU A 43 -21.32 -10.68 -15.60
C GLU A 43 -20.64 -10.99 -16.94
N THR A 44 -19.34 -10.72 -17.05
CA THR A 44 -18.56 -10.99 -18.26
C THR A 44 -17.83 -12.33 -18.21
N PRO A 45 -17.57 -12.97 -19.37
CA PRO A 45 -16.74 -14.16 -19.42
C PRO A 45 -15.31 -13.96 -18.91
N LEU A 46 -14.84 -12.72 -18.83
CA LEU A 46 -13.49 -12.36 -18.37
C LEU A 46 -13.32 -12.62 -16.88
N TRP A 47 -14.40 -12.54 -16.08
CA TRP A 47 -14.34 -12.67 -14.63
C TRP A 47 -13.54 -13.87 -14.14
N LYS A 48 -13.76 -15.03 -14.78
CA LYS A 48 -13.13 -16.32 -14.39
C LYS A 48 -11.60 -16.28 -14.34
N ASN A 49 -11.00 -15.46 -15.21
CA ASN A 49 -9.56 -15.33 -15.35
C ASN A 49 -9.04 -13.94 -14.91
N THR A 50 -9.81 -13.22 -14.12
CA THR A 50 -9.45 -11.88 -13.68
C THR A 50 -9.14 -11.85 -12.20
N VAL A 51 -8.02 -11.21 -11.84
CA VAL A 51 -7.74 -10.70 -10.50
C VAL A 51 -7.93 -9.19 -10.54
N VAL A 52 -8.69 -8.66 -9.62
CA VAL A 52 -8.87 -7.22 -9.38
C VAL A 52 -8.12 -6.88 -8.10
N ILE A 53 -7.22 -5.92 -8.18
CA ILE A 53 -6.45 -5.40 -7.04
C ILE A 53 -6.97 -4.00 -6.75
N LEU A 54 -7.50 -3.80 -5.54
CA LEU A 54 -7.93 -2.49 -5.06
C LEU A 54 -6.92 -2.03 -4.01
N VAL A 55 -6.31 -0.91 -4.27
CA VAL A 55 -5.28 -0.32 -3.41
C VAL A 55 -5.36 1.20 -3.47
N PRO A 56 -5.48 1.91 -2.34
CA PRO A 56 -5.31 3.36 -2.30
C PRO A 56 -3.84 3.73 -2.54
N ASP A 57 -3.61 4.93 -3.04
CA ASP A 57 -2.27 5.51 -3.13
C ASP A 57 -1.73 5.89 -1.73
N HIS A 58 -2.56 6.44 -0.87
CA HIS A 58 -2.27 6.75 0.53
C HIS A 58 -3.57 6.88 1.35
N LEU A 59 -3.45 6.99 2.68
CA LEU A 59 -4.57 7.26 3.56
C LEU A 59 -4.97 8.74 3.45
N GLY A 60 -6.28 9.01 3.35
CA GLY A 60 -6.84 10.35 3.45
C GLY A 60 -6.74 10.89 4.90
N VAL A 61 -6.66 12.21 5.04
CA VAL A 61 -6.71 12.91 6.34
C VAL A 61 -8.16 13.03 6.78
N TYR A 62 -8.69 11.95 7.35
CA TYR A 62 -10.08 11.90 7.84
C TYR A 62 -10.29 10.66 8.73
N PRO A 63 -11.08 10.76 9.84
CA PRO A 63 -11.73 11.97 10.39
C PRO A 63 -10.78 12.92 11.08
N GLU A 64 -9.59 12.47 11.46
CA GLU A 64 -8.58 13.21 12.20
C GLU A 64 -7.33 13.44 11.35
N ASP A 65 -6.58 14.49 11.69
CA ASP A 65 -5.29 14.74 11.08
C ASP A 65 -4.25 13.78 11.67
N ILE A 66 -3.65 12.95 10.82
CA ILE A 66 -2.61 12.00 11.22
C ILE A 66 -1.26 12.59 10.83
N ASN A 67 -0.36 12.70 11.80
CA ASN A 67 1.00 13.17 11.58
C ASN A 67 1.69 12.38 10.46
N ASN A 68 2.30 13.09 9.52
CA ASN A 68 3.00 12.49 8.37
C ASN A 68 4.18 11.59 8.76
N LEU A 69 4.72 11.72 9.96
CA LEU A 69 5.77 10.85 10.51
C LEU A 69 5.20 9.63 11.29
N SER A 70 3.88 9.46 11.31
CA SER A 70 3.25 8.30 11.93
C SER A 70 3.10 7.14 10.94
N PRO A 71 3.47 5.89 11.30
CA PRO A 71 3.19 4.71 10.48
C PRO A 71 1.71 4.54 10.11
N ALA A 72 0.80 5.00 10.99
CA ALA A 72 -0.64 4.96 10.75
C ALA A 72 -1.05 5.72 9.48
N ARG A 73 -0.31 6.78 9.11
CA ARG A 73 -0.55 7.55 7.87
C ARG A 73 -0.37 6.72 6.60
N TYR A 74 0.45 5.67 6.67
CA TYR A 74 0.82 4.81 5.54
C TYR A 74 0.15 3.43 5.60
N THR A 75 -0.69 3.20 6.60
CA THR A 75 -1.45 1.95 6.71
C THR A 75 -2.67 2.01 5.82
N ILE A 76 -2.64 1.29 4.71
CA ILE A 76 -3.70 1.25 3.70
C ILE A 76 -4.21 -0.18 3.49
N PRO A 77 -5.48 -0.36 3.11
CA PRO A 77 -5.99 -1.67 2.74
C PRO A 77 -5.43 -2.11 1.37
N LEU A 78 -5.19 -3.40 1.22
CA LEU A 78 -4.94 -4.06 -0.05
C LEU A 78 -5.95 -5.18 -0.21
N ILE A 79 -6.82 -5.10 -1.22
CA ILE A 79 -7.86 -6.08 -1.46
C ILE A 79 -7.62 -6.75 -2.81
N LEU A 80 -7.54 -8.08 -2.79
CA LEU A 80 -7.49 -8.90 -4.00
C LEU A 80 -8.82 -9.62 -4.15
N THR A 81 -9.49 -9.43 -5.28
CA THR A 81 -10.74 -10.09 -5.63
C THR A 81 -10.73 -10.52 -7.10
N GLY A 82 -11.76 -11.18 -7.55
CA GLY A 82 -11.87 -11.66 -8.93
C GLY A 82 -12.11 -13.16 -8.99
N GLY A 83 -12.58 -13.63 -10.14
CA GLY A 83 -12.90 -15.04 -10.34
C GLY A 83 -11.68 -15.97 -10.32
N ALA A 84 -10.48 -15.43 -10.47
CA ALA A 84 -9.22 -16.19 -10.35
C ALA A 84 -8.73 -16.32 -8.89
N VAL A 85 -9.32 -15.61 -7.94
CA VAL A 85 -9.03 -15.77 -6.50
C VAL A 85 -9.76 -17.00 -6.00
N ARG A 86 -8.99 -18.02 -5.58
CA ARG A 86 -9.54 -19.35 -5.29
C ARG A 86 -10.31 -19.41 -3.97
N GLU A 87 -9.79 -18.74 -2.95
CA GLU A 87 -10.37 -18.78 -1.61
C GLU A 87 -10.15 -17.47 -0.86
N PRO A 88 -11.13 -17.04 -0.03
CA PRO A 88 -10.99 -15.86 0.79
C PRO A 88 -10.01 -16.15 1.94
N ARG A 89 -9.08 -15.21 2.17
CA ARG A 89 -8.18 -15.26 3.32
C ARG A 89 -7.76 -13.86 3.73
N GLN A 90 -7.45 -13.70 5.00
CA GLN A 90 -6.81 -12.50 5.51
C GLN A 90 -5.29 -12.66 5.46
N ILE A 91 -4.60 -11.69 4.88
CA ILE A 91 -3.13 -11.63 4.84
C ILE A 91 -2.71 -10.64 5.93
N THR A 92 -1.92 -11.12 6.87
CA THR A 92 -1.43 -10.32 8.02
C THR A 92 0.05 -9.94 7.89
N THR A 93 0.65 -10.26 6.75
CA THR A 93 2.05 -9.98 6.46
C THR A 93 2.26 -8.50 6.21
N TYR A 94 3.31 -7.91 6.78
CA TYR A 94 3.72 -6.55 6.44
C TYR A 94 4.27 -6.49 5.02
N GLY A 95 3.82 -5.49 4.27
CA GLY A 95 4.28 -5.23 2.91
C GLY A 95 4.03 -3.78 2.51
N SER A 96 4.64 -3.38 1.41
CA SER A 96 4.49 -2.06 0.79
C SER A 96 3.81 -2.20 -0.56
N GLN A 97 3.34 -1.10 -1.13
CA GLN A 97 2.74 -1.09 -2.48
C GLN A 97 3.69 -1.67 -3.55
N ILE A 98 5.00 -1.45 -3.41
CA ILE A 98 5.99 -2.01 -4.35
C ILE A 98 5.99 -3.54 -4.35
N ASP A 99 5.52 -4.19 -3.29
CA ASP A 99 5.48 -5.65 -3.17
C ASP A 99 4.33 -6.29 -3.96
N ILE A 100 3.41 -5.48 -4.45
CA ILE A 100 2.29 -5.94 -5.29
C ILE A 100 2.80 -6.61 -6.56
N ALA A 101 3.85 -6.06 -7.18
CA ALA A 101 4.40 -6.58 -8.44
C ALA A 101 4.93 -8.02 -8.28
N ALA A 102 5.87 -8.26 -7.38
CA ALA A 102 6.43 -9.58 -7.15
C ALA A 102 5.37 -10.56 -6.62
N THR A 103 4.45 -10.09 -5.76
CA THR A 103 3.36 -10.92 -5.25
C THR A 103 2.45 -11.39 -6.38
N LEU A 104 2.02 -10.49 -7.27
CA LEU A 104 1.16 -10.83 -8.40
C LEU A 104 1.86 -11.77 -9.38
N LEU A 105 3.08 -11.45 -9.79
CA LEU A 105 3.85 -12.27 -10.73
C LEU A 105 4.10 -13.69 -10.19
N ALA A 106 4.44 -13.81 -8.91
CA ALA A 106 4.59 -15.10 -8.25
C ALA A 106 3.30 -15.94 -8.28
N GLN A 107 2.12 -15.31 -8.06
CA GLN A 107 0.82 -16.01 -8.16
C GLN A 107 0.51 -16.45 -9.59
N LEU A 108 1.06 -15.79 -10.59
CA LEU A 108 0.94 -16.15 -12.00
C LEU A 108 2.01 -17.15 -12.46
N GLY A 109 2.93 -17.56 -11.59
CA GLY A 109 4.06 -18.43 -11.93
C GLY A 109 5.08 -17.76 -12.86
N LEU A 110 5.14 -16.43 -12.84
CA LEU A 110 6.05 -15.64 -13.68
C LEU A 110 7.29 -15.20 -12.87
N PRO A 111 8.47 -15.08 -13.53
CA PRO A 111 9.66 -14.55 -12.91
C PRO A 111 9.45 -13.10 -12.46
N HIS A 112 10.06 -12.73 -11.35
CA HIS A 112 9.95 -11.39 -10.78
C HIS A 112 11.28 -10.84 -10.23
N ASP A 113 12.39 -11.46 -10.58
CA ASP A 113 13.74 -11.11 -10.10
C ASP A 113 14.17 -9.71 -10.52
N GLU A 114 13.61 -9.17 -11.61
CA GLU A 114 13.85 -7.80 -12.07
C GLU A 114 13.35 -6.73 -11.09
N PHE A 115 12.38 -7.10 -10.25
CA PHE A 115 11.79 -6.21 -9.25
C PHE A 115 12.57 -6.30 -7.92
N THR A 116 13.83 -5.87 -7.93
CA THR A 116 14.81 -6.02 -6.83
C THR A 116 14.28 -5.62 -5.45
N PHE A 117 13.42 -4.60 -5.37
CA PHE A 117 12.84 -4.09 -4.11
C PHE A 117 11.44 -4.61 -3.81
N SER A 118 10.87 -5.39 -4.73
CA SER A 118 9.55 -6.00 -4.57
C SER A 118 9.71 -7.44 -4.08
N LYS A 119 9.01 -7.80 -3.03
CA LYS A 119 9.00 -9.15 -2.47
C LYS A 119 7.62 -9.77 -2.52
N ASN A 120 7.56 -11.08 -2.66
CA ASN A 120 6.29 -11.81 -2.61
C ASN A 120 5.77 -11.86 -1.17
N MET A 121 4.74 -11.07 -0.86
CA MET A 121 4.10 -11.00 0.46
C MET A 121 3.45 -12.33 0.90
N LEU A 122 3.17 -13.24 -0.03
CA LEU A 122 2.54 -14.52 0.23
C LEU A 122 3.55 -15.66 0.44
N ASN A 123 4.83 -15.41 0.23
CA ASN A 123 5.89 -16.37 0.52
C ASN A 123 6.33 -16.23 1.99
N PRO A 124 6.15 -17.26 2.84
CA PRO A 124 6.56 -17.21 4.24
C PRO A 124 8.07 -17.02 4.45
N ASP A 125 8.89 -17.38 3.44
CA ASP A 125 10.35 -17.23 3.49
C ASP A 125 10.82 -15.84 3.06
N SER A 126 9.93 -14.98 2.55
CA SER A 126 10.26 -13.60 2.21
C SER A 126 10.42 -12.73 3.47
N PRO A 127 11.29 -11.73 3.46
CA PRO A 127 11.34 -10.75 4.54
C PRO A 127 10.01 -10.00 4.67
N HIS A 128 9.44 -9.98 5.86
CA HIS A 128 8.15 -9.34 6.13
C HIS A 128 8.35 -7.96 6.76
N PHE A 129 8.37 -6.92 5.93
CA PHE A 129 8.40 -5.54 6.37
C PHE A 129 7.62 -4.64 5.41
N ALA A 130 7.12 -3.53 5.93
CA ALA A 130 6.60 -2.41 5.16
C ALA A 130 7.61 -1.25 5.21
N PHE A 131 7.82 -0.61 4.07
CA PHE A 131 8.69 0.56 3.94
C PHE A 131 7.91 1.70 3.29
N PHE A 132 8.05 2.90 3.82
CA PHE A 132 7.46 4.12 3.26
C PHE A 132 8.44 5.28 3.34
N THR A 133 8.23 6.26 2.47
CA THR A 133 8.99 7.51 2.47
C THR A 133 8.05 8.70 2.55
N PHE A 134 8.53 9.75 3.17
CA PHE A 134 7.96 11.08 3.17
C PHE A 134 9.08 12.07 2.79
N PRO A 135 8.81 13.30 2.31
CA PRO A 135 9.88 14.26 2.09
C PRO A 135 10.80 14.35 3.31
N ASN A 136 12.09 14.09 3.09
CA ASN A 136 13.14 14.07 4.12
C ASN A 136 12.99 13.03 5.25
N ALA A 137 12.09 12.06 5.13
CA ALA A 137 11.94 11.02 6.15
C ALA A 137 11.63 9.65 5.52
N PHE A 138 11.89 8.59 6.26
CA PHE A 138 11.44 7.24 5.92
C PHE A 138 11.01 6.47 7.16
N GLY A 139 10.16 5.48 6.94
CA GLY A 139 9.75 4.53 7.97
C GLY A 139 9.83 3.10 7.51
N MET A 140 10.09 2.21 8.45
CA MET A 140 10.05 0.77 8.24
C MET A 140 9.34 0.10 9.40
N VAL A 141 8.36 -0.73 9.07
CA VAL A 141 7.58 -1.51 10.03
C VAL A 141 7.84 -2.99 9.78
N THR A 142 8.19 -3.70 10.84
CA THR A 142 8.37 -5.16 10.86
C THR A 142 7.43 -5.75 11.93
N PRO A 143 7.30 -7.08 12.05
CA PRO A 143 6.55 -7.69 13.16
C PRO A 143 7.05 -7.25 14.55
N ASP A 144 8.33 -6.95 14.68
CA ASP A 144 8.99 -6.73 15.96
C ASP A 144 9.28 -5.26 16.27
N ASN A 145 9.23 -4.38 15.26
CA ASN A 145 9.64 -2.99 15.43
C ASN A 145 9.08 -2.06 14.36
N ALA A 146 8.72 -0.85 14.76
CA ALA A 146 8.41 0.27 13.88
C ALA A 146 9.41 1.40 14.12
N VAL A 147 10.10 1.85 13.07
CA VAL A 147 11.03 2.99 13.12
C VAL A 147 10.67 4.01 12.09
N VAL A 148 10.69 5.28 12.49
CA VAL A 148 10.65 6.43 11.60
C VAL A 148 11.89 7.29 11.84
N PHE A 149 12.58 7.61 10.77
CA PHE A 149 13.80 8.42 10.78
C PHE A 149 13.60 9.68 9.93
N ASP A 150 13.90 10.81 10.52
CA ASP A 150 13.91 12.11 9.85
C ASP A 150 15.34 12.43 9.39
N CYS A 151 15.52 12.52 8.07
CA CYS A 151 16.82 12.78 7.45
C CYS A 151 17.24 14.24 7.58
N GLU A 152 16.30 15.17 7.76
CA GLU A 152 16.61 16.59 7.91
C GLU A 152 17.21 16.89 9.29
N SER A 153 16.54 16.45 10.34
CA SER A 153 17.05 16.55 11.72
C SER A 153 18.11 15.49 12.05
N ASN A 154 18.31 14.51 11.16
CA ASN A 154 19.18 13.35 11.36
C ASN A 154 18.87 12.60 12.67
N SER A 155 17.60 12.44 12.96
CA SER A 155 17.15 11.85 14.23
C SER A 155 16.07 10.78 14.04
N VAL A 156 16.00 9.86 15.01
CA VAL A 156 14.90 8.90 15.14
C VAL A 156 13.70 9.62 15.73
N VAL A 157 12.58 9.66 14.99
CA VAL A 157 11.33 10.27 15.42
C VAL A 157 10.45 9.27 16.17
N LEU A 158 10.49 8.01 15.75
CA LEU A 158 9.73 6.93 16.35
C LEU A 158 10.58 5.66 16.33
N ASP A 159 10.62 4.97 17.46
CA ASP A 159 11.22 3.65 17.60
C ASP A 159 10.41 2.84 18.62
N GLU A 160 9.55 1.96 18.14
CA GLU A 160 8.60 1.19 18.96
C GLU A 160 8.70 -0.30 18.65
N GLY A 161 8.42 -1.13 19.65
CA GLY A 161 8.44 -2.58 19.53
C GLY A 161 9.45 -3.24 20.47
N THR A 162 9.73 -4.52 20.23
CA THR A 162 10.63 -5.33 21.06
C THR A 162 12.12 -5.13 20.75
N HIS A 163 12.45 -4.65 19.53
CA HIS A 163 13.82 -4.48 19.05
C HIS A 163 14.19 -3.01 18.83
N LYS A 164 13.90 -2.18 19.84
CA LYS A 164 14.26 -0.75 19.82
C LYS A 164 15.77 -0.55 19.71
N GLY A 165 16.17 0.48 18.94
CA GLY A 165 17.57 0.85 18.72
C GLY A 165 18.34 -0.07 17.77
N GLU A 166 17.72 -1.16 17.32
CA GLU A 166 18.38 -2.12 16.46
C GLU A 166 18.17 -1.82 14.98
N ASN A 167 19.14 -2.22 14.16
CA ASN A 167 19.02 -2.24 12.71
C ASN A 167 18.75 -0.91 11.98
N LEU A 168 18.92 0.25 12.63
CA LEU A 168 18.74 1.54 11.99
C LEU A 168 19.63 1.70 10.75
N ASP A 169 20.88 1.26 10.82
CA ASP A 169 21.83 1.33 9.70
C ASP A 169 21.40 0.46 8.53
N LYS A 170 20.81 -0.71 8.78
CA LYS A 170 20.24 -1.54 7.72
C LYS A 170 19.09 -0.84 6.99
N ARG A 171 18.27 -0.08 7.73
CA ARG A 171 17.12 0.66 7.17
C ARG A 171 17.58 1.86 6.35
N LYS A 172 18.59 2.61 6.84
CA LYS A 172 19.27 3.66 6.06
C LYS A 172 19.90 3.09 4.80
N THR A 173 20.53 1.92 4.92
CA THR A 173 21.12 1.22 3.76
C THR A 173 20.05 0.82 2.73
N TYR A 174 18.87 0.39 3.17
CA TYR A 174 17.76 0.08 2.25
C TYR A 174 17.35 1.31 1.44
N LEU A 175 17.15 2.45 2.11
CA LEU A 175 16.85 3.72 1.44
C LEU A 175 17.94 4.13 0.45
N GLN A 176 19.21 4.05 0.87
CA GLN A 176 20.35 4.38 -0.01
C GLN A 176 20.38 3.49 -1.25
N LYS A 177 20.18 2.18 -1.09
CA LYS A 177 20.13 1.23 -2.22
C LYS A 177 18.97 1.51 -3.17
N LEU A 178 17.82 1.93 -2.64
CA LEU A 178 16.68 2.34 -3.45
C LEU A 178 17.01 3.57 -4.30
N TYR A 179 17.62 4.60 -3.71
CA TYR A 179 18.07 5.78 -4.45
C TYR A 179 19.16 5.45 -5.47
N ASP A 180 20.13 4.60 -5.12
CA ASP A 180 21.19 4.15 -6.03
C ASP A 180 20.60 3.41 -7.26
N ASP A 181 19.53 2.64 -7.07
CA ASP A 181 18.85 1.94 -8.17
C ASP A 181 18.09 2.93 -9.06
N ILE A 182 17.35 3.85 -8.46
CA ILE A 182 16.62 4.90 -9.21
C ILE A 182 17.60 5.74 -10.05
N ALA A 183 18.74 6.11 -9.47
CA ALA A 183 19.75 6.93 -10.15
C ALA A 183 20.44 6.23 -11.34
N LYS A 184 20.35 4.90 -11.42
CA LYS A 184 20.95 4.10 -12.51
C LYS A 184 19.99 3.81 -13.66
N ARG A 185 18.68 4.06 -13.46
CA ARG A 185 17.62 3.83 -14.45
C ARG A 185 17.40 5.07 -15.33
#